data_b27ddb25e2db14a6b7de628615928851
#
_entry.id   b27ddb25e2db14a6b7de628615928851
#
_cell.length_a   1.000
_cell.length_b   1.000
_cell.length_c   1.000
_cell.angle_alpha   90.00
_cell.angle_beta   90.00
_cell.angle_gamma   90.00
#
_symmetry.space_group_name_H-M   'P 1'
#
loop_
_entity.id
_entity.type
_entity.pdbx_description
1 polymer ?
#
loop_
_entity_poly.entity_id
_entity_poly.type
_entity_poly.pdbx_seq_one_letter_code
_entity_poly.pdbx_strand_id
1 'polypeptide(L)'
;MGTPVHDERPEAGVPEAPRLRSDGTPWRERLFQLGLWASLAVGVVFLGCLLVYVVVEAWPRLDLRILTNFPDIIDPSKAGAQSAIMGTIWVIAFTGLFCLPIGFLTAIHLEEYADPERWWNRAIEINIQNLAAIPSIVYGILGLGIISRGLGFGQTVLTAALTLSLLVLPTVIIAAREAIRAVPSSIREASLALGATHWQTIWRQVLPAAVPGMATGSILALSRAIGEAAPLLLLGGLTFITFNPSGPDSAFTVLPIQIFNWISQSRAEFVSLAAAAIVILLVILLAMNALAIWLRNHYSHRW
;
A
#
# COMPACT_ATOMS: atom_id res chain seq x y z
N MET A 1 -25.78 45.44 -64.53
CA MET A 1 -26.28 44.04 -64.44
C MET A 1 -25.03 43.15 -64.38
N GLY A 2 -24.61 42.77 -63.22
CA GLY A 2 -23.48 41.88 -62.97
C GLY A 2 -24.01 40.66 -62.26
N THR A 3 -23.90 39.53 -62.87
CA THR A 3 -24.25 38.20 -62.30
C THR A 3 -23.20 37.77 -61.27
N PRO A 4 -23.57 37.26 -60.12
CA PRO A 4 -22.60 36.68 -59.17
C PRO A 4 -22.14 35.34 -59.70
N VAL A 5 -20.83 35.17 -59.83
CA VAL A 5 -20.15 33.88 -60.07
C VAL A 5 -20.18 33.05 -58.76
N HIS A 6 -20.95 31.98 -58.74
CA HIS A 6 -20.87 30.97 -57.69
C HIS A 6 -19.57 30.19 -57.92
N ASP A 7 -18.61 30.37 -57.02
CA ASP A 7 -17.40 29.55 -56.88
C ASP A 7 -17.78 28.26 -56.15
N GLU A 8 -18.24 27.24 -56.86
CA GLU A 8 -18.42 25.88 -56.37
C GLU A 8 -17.06 25.19 -56.25
N ARG A 9 -16.38 25.36 -55.13
CA ARG A 9 -15.27 24.47 -54.79
C ARG A 9 -15.85 23.12 -54.39
N PRO A 10 -15.42 22.00 -55.00
CA PRO A 10 -15.83 20.68 -54.55
C PRO A 10 -15.30 20.45 -53.16
N GLU A 11 -16.18 20.24 -52.18
CA GLU A 11 -15.82 19.75 -50.86
C GLU A 11 -15.05 18.44 -51.03
N ALA A 12 -13.74 18.50 -50.77
CA ALA A 12 -12.91 17.30 -50.70
C ALA A 12 -13.45 16.43 -49.56
N GLY A 13 -14.13 15.35 -49.93
CA GLY A 13 -14.72 14.40 -49.00
C GLY A 13 -13.66 13.94 -48.00
N VAL A 14 -13.85 14.30 -46.73
CA VAL A 14 -13.08 13.77 -45.64
C VAL A 14 -13.23 12.25 -45.69
N PRO A 15 -12.14 11.48 -45.82
CA PRO A 15 -12.24 10.02 -45.84
C PRO A 15 -12.93 9.56 -44.55
N GLU A 16 -14.13 8.97 -44.70
CA GLU A 16 -14.79 8.34 -43.54
C GLU A 16 -13.78 7.34 -42.90
N ALA A 17 -13.44 7.59 -41.66
CA ALA A 17 -12.61 6.67 -40.88
C ALA A 17 -13.24 5.27 -40.98
N PRO A 18 -12.46 4.22 -41.26
CA PRO A 18 -12.99 2.88 -41.38
C PRO A 18 -13.71 2.51 -40.08
N ARG A 19 -15.04 2.35 -40.18
CA ARG A 19 -15.86 1.84 -39.08
C ARG A 19 -15.38 0.41 -38.85
N LEU A 20 -14.60 0.21 -37.79
CA LEU A 20 -14.23 -1.11 -37.30
C LEU A 20 -15.54 -1.82 -36.92
N ARG A 21 -16.13 -2.55 -37.91
CA ARG A 21 -17.20 -3.50 -37.62
C ARG A 21 -16.59 -4.59 -36.75
N SER A 22 -17.01 -4.64 -35.51
CA SER A 22 -16.77 -5.81 -34.69
C SER A 22 -17.57 -6.97 -35.27
N ASP A 23 -16.90 -7.85 -35.99
CA ASP A 23 -17.49 -9.10 -36.52
C ASP A 23 -17.70 -10.15 -35.41
N GLY A 24 -17.75 -9.70 -34.12
CA GLY A 24 -18.05 -10.53 -32.97
C GLY A 24 -19.50 -10.99 -33.02
N THR A 25 -19.71 -12.30 -33.07
CA THR A 25 -21.05 -12.87 -32.92
C THR A 25 -21.58 -12.48 -31.51
N PRO A 26 -22.76 -11.80 -31.43
CA PRO A 26 -23.24 -11.20 -30.17
C PRO A 26 -23.39 -12.19 -29.02
N TRP A 27 -23.51 -13.49 -29.30
CA TRP A 27 -23.57 -14.53 -28.28
C TRP A 27 -22.21 -14.82 -27.64
N ARG A 28 -21.10 -14.72 -28.40
CA ARG A 28 -19.73 -14.93 -27.87
C ARG A 28 -19.33 -13.79 -26.93
N GLU A 29 -19.68 -12.55 -27.27
CA GLU A 29 -19.46 -11.39 -26.40
C GLU A 29 -20.28 -11.51 -25.10
N ARG A 30 -21.54 -11.95 -25.20
CA ARG A 30 -22.38 -12.20 -24.02
C ARG A 30 -21.83 -13.34 -23.15
N LEU A 31 -21.35 -14.42 -23.77
CA LEU A 31 -20.75 -15.56 -23.04
C LEU A 31 -19.47 -15.11 -22.31
N PHE A 32 -18.63 -14.32 -22.98
CA PHE A 32 -17.43 -13.74 -22.37
C PHE A 32 -17.78 -12.80 -21.23
N GLN A 33 -18.75 -11.93 -21.40
CA GLN A 33 -19.24 -11.02 -20.37
C GLN A 33 -19.81 -11.79 -19.17
N LEU A 34 -20.61 -12.84 -19.41
CA LEU A 34 -21.13 -13.71 -18.34
C LEU A 34 -19.99 -14.43 -17.61
N GLY A 35 -18.97 -14.89 -18.32
CA GLY A 35 -17.77 -15.48 -17.73
C GLY A 35 -17.04 -14.51 -16.78
N LEU A 36 -16.88 -13.25 -17.21
CA LEU A 36 -16.28 -12.20 -16.37
C LEU A 36 -17.12 -11.92 -15.11
N TRP A 37 -18.46 -11.78 -15.26
CA TRP A 37 -19.35 -11.57 -14.12
C TRP A 37 -19.38 -12.78 -13.18
N ALA A 38 -19.36 -14.00 -13.71
CA ALA A 38 -19.30 -15.22 -12.90
C ALA A 38 -17.99 -15.31 -12.11
N SER A 39 -16.86 -15.01 -12.76
CA SER A 39 -15.55 -14.96 -12.07
C SER A 39 -15.52 -13.94 -10.94
N LEU A 40 -16.02 -12.73 -11.20
CA LEU A 40 -16.15 -11.68 -10.18
C LEU A 40 -17.08 -12.12 -9.03
N ALA A 41 -18.24 -12.70 -9.37
CA ALA A 41 -19.21 -13.17 -8.38
C ALA A 41 -18.62 -14.27 -7.47
N VAL A 42 -17.89 -15.23 -8.04
CA VAL A 42 -17.20 -16.28 -7.27
C VAL A 42 -16.22 -15.67 -6.27
N GLY A 43 -15.38 -14.71 -6.70
CA GLY A 43 -14.45 -14.04 -5.81
C GLY A 43 -15.13 -13.27 -4.68
N VAL A 44 -16.18 -12.51 -5.00
CA VAL A 44 -16.96 -11.74 -4.01
C VAL A 44 -17.69 -12.65 -3.02
N VAL A 45 -18.32 -13.72 -3.49
CA VAL A 45 -19.02 -14.69 -2.63
C VAL A 45 -18.03 -15.38 -1.71
N PHE A 46 -16.89 -15.85 -2.23
CA PHE A 46 -15.87 -16.50 -1.41
C PHE A 46 -15.32 -15.56 -0.33
N LEU A 47 -15.00 -14.33 -0.71
CA LEU A 47 -14.57 -13.31 0.25
C LEU A 47 -15.65 -13.03 1.30
N GLY A 48 -16.92 -12.89 0.89
CA GLY A 48 -18.05 -12.70 1.79
C GLY A 48 -18.20 -13.86 2.78
N CYS A 49 -18.14 -15.10 2.30
CA CYS A 49 -18.17 -16.29 3.17
C CYS A 49 -17.02 -16.31 4.17
N LEU A 50 -15.79 -15.95 3.73
CA LEU A 50 -14.62 -15.88 4.61
C LEU A 50 -14.81 -14.83 5.70
N LEU A 51 -15.27 -13.62 5.35
CA LEU A 51 -15.51 -12.55 6.32
C LEU A 51 -16.61 -12.93 7.32
N VAL A 52 -17.72 -13.52 6.86
CA VAL A 52 -18.79 -14.02 7.73
C VAL A 52 -18.23 -15.10 8.68
N TYR A 53 -17.49 -16.07 8.16
CA TYR A 53 -16.86 -17.10 8.98
C TYR A 53 -15.97 -16.49 10.09
N VAL A 54 -15.08 -15.57 9.73
CA VAL A 54 -14.19 -14.91 10.70
C VAL A 54 -14.97 -14.14 11.75
N VAL A 55 -16.02 -13.41 11.36
CA VAL A 55 -16.84 -12.63 12.32
C VAL A 55 -17.62 -13.55 13.26
N VAL A 56 -18.21 -14.63 12.74
CA VAL A 56 -18.96 -15.61 13.56
C VAL A 56 -18.04 -16.28 14.55
N GLU A 57 -16.85 -16.72 14.11
CA GLU A 57 -15.84 -17.36 14.97
C GLU A 57 -15.27 -16.38 16.01
N ALA A 58 -15.12 -15.11 15.65
CA ALA A 58 -14.63 -14.05 16.54
C ALA A 58 -15.63 -13.65 17.62
N TRP A 59 -16.94 -13.82 17.37
CA TRP A 59 -18.02 -13.26 18.18
C TRP A 59 -17.88 -13.51 19.70
N PRO A 60 -17.56 -14.74 20.17
CA PRO A 60 -17.44 -15.03 21.59
C PRO A 60 -16.29 -14.27 22.29
N ARG A 61 -15.32 -13.74 21.51
CA ARG A 61 -14.08 -13.11 21.99
C ARG A 61 -13.92 -11.65 21.59
N LEU A 62 -14.94 -11.04 20.95
CA LEU A 62 -14.99 -9.60 20.64
C LEU A 62 -15.46 -8.82 21.88
N ASP A 63 -14.70 -8.91 22.95
CA ASP A 63 -14.89 -8.17 24.19
C ASP A 63 -13.74 -7.16 24.41
N LEU A 64 -13.89 -6.26 25.40
CA LEU A 64 -12.84 -5.29 25.71
C LEU A 64 -11.54 -5.94 26.18
N ARG A 65 -11.59 -7.16 26.68
CA ARG A 65 -10.41 -7.87 27.19
C ARG A 65 -9.38 -8.15 26.09
N ILE A 66 -9.83 -8.38 24.84
CA ILE A 66 -8.89 -8.58 23.74
C ILE A 66 -8.03 -7.33 23.48
N LEU A 67 -8.53 -6.14 23.79
CA LEU A 67 -7.82 -4.87 23.62
C LEU A 67 -6.97 -4.50 24.82
N THR A 68 -7.36 -4.92 26.02
CA THR A 68 -6.78 -4.46 27.28
C THR A 68 -5.85 -5.48 27.96
N ASN A 69 -6.01 -6.76 27.63
CA ASN A 69 -5.23 -7.83 28.25
C ASN A 69 -4.00 -8.17 27.40
N PHE A 70 -2.99 -8.68 28.07
CA PHE A 70 -1.82 -9.28 27.42
C PHE A 70 -2.13 -10.70 26.94
N PRO A 71 -1.33 -11.24 26.00
CA PRO A 71 -1.43 -12.65 25.62
C PRO A 71 -1.25 -13.57 26.83
N ASP A 72 -2.09 -14.62 26.89
CA ASP A 72 -1.97 -15.69 27.86
C ASP A 72 -2.00 -17.03 27.10
N ILE A 73 -1.02 -17.90 27.37
CA ILE A 73 -0.89 -19.22 26.73
C ILE A 73 -1.65 -20.28 27.50
N ILE A 74 -1.86 -20.06 28.81
CA ILE A 74 -2.43 -21.02 29.75
C ILE A 74 -3.96 -20.91 29.75
N ASP A 75 -4.45 -19.67 29.90
CA ASP A 75 -5.88 -19.38 30.01
C ASP A 75 -6.37 -18.51 28.86
N PRO A 76 -6.94 -19.13 27.79
CA PRO A 76 -7.48 -18.38 26.66
C PRO A 76 -8.56 -17.36 27.04
N SER A 77 -9.28 -17.61 28.16
CA SER A 77 -10.36 -16.71 28.58
C SER A 77 -9.87 -15.35 29.06
N LYS A 78 -8.61 -15.27 29.51
CA LYS A 78 -7.93 -14.05 29.97
C LYS A 78 -7.04 -13.42 28.91
N ALA A 79 -6.74 -14.18 27.86
CA ALA A 79 -5.84 -13.73 26.80
C ALA A 79 -6.39 -12.53 26.04
N GLY A 80 -5.49 -11.61 25.70
CA GLY A 80 -5.77 -10.45 24.84
C GLY A 80 -4.62 -10.16 23.88
N ALA A 81 -4.77 -9.17 23.03
CA ALA A 81 -3.84 -8.80 21.97
C ALA A 81 -3.16 -7.45 22.20
N GLN A 82 -3.22 -6.88 23.40
CA GLN A 82 -2.75 -5.52 23.69
C GLN A 82 -1.31 -5.28 23.21
N SER A 83 -0.37 -6.16 23.58
CA SER A 83 1.04 -6.03 23.16
C SER A 83 1.22 -6.12 21.65
N ALA A 84 0.43 -6.97 20.97
CA ALA A 84 0.47 -7.11 19.52
C ALA A 84 -0.10 -5.89 18.80
N ILE A 85 -1.18 -5.29 19.33
CA ILE A 85 -1.76 -4.04 18.80
C ILE A 85 -0.74 -2.90 18.95
N MET A 86 -0.19 -2.70 20.16
CA MET A 86 0.79 -1.65 20.40
C MET A 86 2.07 -1.86 19.60
N GLY A 87 2.55 -3.10 19.49
CA GLY A 87 3.70 -3.42 18.65
C GLY A 87 3.46 -3.15 17.16
N THR A 88 2.26 -3.47 16.65
CA THR A 88 1.89 -3.13 15.28
C THR A 88 1.93 -1.63 15.03
N ILE A 89 1.38 -0.83 15.97
CA ILE A 89 1.38 0.64 15.87
C ILE A 89 2.82 1.17 15.88
N TRP A 90 3.66 0.71 16.79
CA TRP A 90 5.07 1.13 16.86
C TRP A 90 5.84 0.78 15.59
N VAL A 91 5.76 -0.47 15.14
CA VAL A 91 6.47 -0.94 13.95
C VAL A 91 6.04 -0.16 12.71
N ILE A 92 4.72 0.05 12.52
CA ILE A 92 4.24 0.76 11.33
C ILE A 92 4.55 2.27 11.36
N ALA A 93 4.52 2.88 12.56
CA ALA A 93 4.89 4.28 12.73
C ALA A 93 6.36 4.52 12.35
N PHE A 94 7.27 3.68 12.83
CA PHE A 94 8.68 3.76 12.45
C PHE A 94 8.94 3.36 11.00
N THR A 95 8.21 2.36 10.46
CA THR A 95 8.26 2.03 9.04
C THR A 95 7.91 3.25 8.18
N GLY A 96 6.83 3.94 8.50
CA GLY A 96 6.45 5.18 7.83
C GLY A 96 7.49 6.29 7.99
N LEU A 97 8.00 6.47 9.21
CA LEU A 97 9.02 7.49 9.50
C LEU A 97 10.29 7.34 8.65
N PHE A 98 10.73 6.11 8.39
CA PHE A 98 11.92 5.86 7.56
C PHE A 98 11.58 5.79 6.06
N CYS A 99 10.51 5.08 5.71
CA CYS A 99 10.18 4.80 4.32
C CYS A 99 9.65 6.03 3.57
N LEU A 100 8.78 6.85 4.19
CA LEU A 100 8.12 7.95 3.47
C LEU A 100 9.10 9.05 3.06
N PRO A 101 9.96 9.59 3.94
CA PRO A 101 10.90 10.63 3.52
C PRO A 101 11.85 10.16 2.43
N ILE A 102 12.42 8.97 2.58
CA ILE A 102 13.36 8.41 1.59
C ILE A 102 12.62 8.15 0.26
N GLY A 103 11.43 7.56 0.32
CA GLY A 103 10.62 7.27 -0.86
C GLY A 103 10.21 8.53 -1.63
N PHE A 104 9.77 9.56 -0.93
CA PHE A 104 9.38 10.82 -1.55
C PHE A 104 10.56 11.57 -2.16
N LEU A 105 11.66 11.68 -1.45
CA LEU A 105 12.87 12.32 -1.99
C LEU A 105 13.39 11.59 -3.22
N THR A 106 13.38 10.26 -3.19
CA THR A 106 13.78 9.44 -4.35
C THR A 106 12.82 9.66 -5.53
N ALA A 107 11.51 9.67 -5.28
CA ALA A 107 10.52 9.89 -6.33
C ALA A 107 10.64 11.28 -6.97
N ILE A 108 10.81 12.33 -6.16
CA ILE A 108 11.03 13.70 -6.64
C ILE A 108 12.31 13.77 -7.48
N HIS A 109 13.40 13.17 -6.99
CA HIS A 109 14.65 13.16 -7.75
C HIS A 109 14.50 12.47 -9.11
N LEU A 110 13.89 11.29 -9.14
CA LEU A 110 13.75 10.52 -10.37
C LEU A 110 12.78 11.13 -11.38
N GLU A 111 11.75 11.85 -10.93
CA GLU A 111 10.72 12.39 -11.83
C GLU A 111 11.03 13.82 -12.28
N GLU A 112 11.67 14.64 -11.44
CA GLU A 112 11.87 16.08 -11.72
C GLU A 112 13.32 16.45 -12.04
N TYR A 113 14.31 15.66 -11.58
CA TYR A 113 15.73 16.02 -11.74
C TYR A 113 16.54 15.01 -12.55
N ALA A 114 16.12 13.74 -12.57
CA ALA A 114 16.89 12.71 -13.22
C ALA A 114 16.76 12.79 -14.75
N ASP A 115 17.87 12.75 -15.44
CA ASP A 115 17.93 12.61 -16.89
C ASP A 115 17.64 11.13 -17.26
N PRO A 116 16.53 10.83 -17.95
CA PRO A 116 16.16 9.45 -18.28
C PRO A 116 17.13 8.78 -19.26
N GLU A 117 17.96 9.54 -20.00
CA GLU A 117 18.93 8.99 -20.95
C GLU A 117 20.19 8.48 -20.25
N ARG A 118 20.45 8.90 -19.02
CA ARG A 118 21.63 8.45 -18.27
C ARG A 118 21.47 7.02 -17.77
N TRP A 119 22.43 6.17 -18.08
CA TRP A 119 22.38 4.73 -17.78
C TRP A 119 22.20 4.42 -16.29
N TRP A 120 22.76 5.22 -15.38
CA TRP A 120 22.60 5.00 -13.93
C TRP A 120 21.20 5.31 -13.42
N ASN A 121 20.50 6.32 -13.96
CA ASN A 121 19.11 6.61 -13.62
C ASN A 121 18.20 5.46 -14.08
N ARG A 122 18.43 4.94 -15.27
CA ARG A 122 17.76 3.75 -15.77
C ARG A 122 18.05 2.51 -14.93
N ALA A 123 19.30 2.34 -14.48
CA ALA A 123 19.68 1.25 -13.59
C ALA A 123 18.98 1.34 -12.22
N ILE A 124 18.86 2.55 -11.64
CA ILE A 124 18.10 2.77 -10.40
C ILE A 124 16.63 2.40 -10.58
N GLU A 125 16.02 2.84 -11.66
CA GLU A 125 14.60 2.56 -11.97
C GLU A 125 14.36 1.05 -12.10
N ILE A 126 15.18 0.34 -12.86
CA ILE A 126 15.12 -1.12 -13.00
C ILE A 126 15.31 -1.81 -11.64
N ASN A 127 16.24 -1.32 -10.81
CA ASN A 127 16.44 -1.86 -9.46
C ASN A 127 15.21 -1.68 -8.57
N ILE A 128 14.58 -0.51 -8.57
CA ILE A 128 13.36 -0.26 -7.79
C ILE A 128 12.25 -1.24 -8.21
N GLN A 129 12.06 -1.46 -9.51
CA GLN A 129 11.07 -2.42 -10.03
C GLN A 129 11.42 -3.86 -9.62
N ASN A 130 12.68 -4.25 -9.72
CA ASN A 130 13.15 -5.57 -9.32
C ASN A 130 12.99 -5.80 -7.81
N LEU A 131 13.31 -4.80 -6.98
CA LEU A 131 13.11 -4.87 -5.53
C LEU A 131 11.64 -5.09 -5.15
N ALA A 132 10.70 -4.45 -5.87
CA ALA A 132 9.27 -4.65 -5.65
C ALA A 132 8.80 -6.10 -5.95
N ALA A 133 9.53 -6.85 -6.78
CA ALA A 133 9.22 -8.22 -7.15
C ALA A 133 9.85 -9.29 -6.23
N ILE A 134 10.74 -8.90 -5.31
CA ILE A 134 11.39 -9.84 -4.39
C ILE A 134 10.35 -10.37 -3.39
N PRO A 135 10.31 -11.72 -3.15
CA PRO A 135 9.45 -12.29 -2.11
C PRO A 135 9.74 -11.69 -0.73
N SER A 136 8.69 -11.34 0.01
CA SER A 136 8.80 -10.65 1.31
C SER A 136 9.67 -11.41 2.34
N ILE A 137 9.69 -12.73 2.26
CA ILE A 137 10.50 -13.59 3.11
C ILE A 137 12.01 -13.29 3.00
N VAL A 138 12.49 -12.92 1.80
CA VAL A 138 13.90 -12.57 1.56
C VAL A 138 14.29 -11.32 2.37
N TYR A 139 13.40 -10.32 2.45
CA TYR A 139 13.62 -9.15 3.29
C TYR A 139 13.73 -9.52 4.77
N GLY A 140 12.96 -10.53 5.23
CA GLY A 140 13.08 -11.06 6.58
C GLY A 140 14.46 -11.67 6.85
N ILE A 141 15.00 -12.45 5.91
CA ILE A 141 16.36 -13.02 6.00
C ILE A 141 17.42 -11.90 6.02
N LEU A 142 17.28 -10.91 5.14
CA LEU A 142 18.19 -9.74 5.12
C LEU A 142 18.11 -8.95 6.44
N GLY A 143 16.89 -8.71 6.95
CA GLY A 143 16.67 -8.03 8.22
C GLY A 143 17.32 -8.77 9.39
N LEU A 144 17.15 -10.09 9.44
CA LEU A 144 17.75 -10.92 10.48
C LEU A 144 19.28 -10.95 10.35
N GLY A 145 19.80 -11.17 9.14
CA GLY A 145 21.24 -11.32 8.90
C GLY A 145 22.02 -10.02 9.03
N ILE A 146 21.54 -8.96 8.38
CA ILE A 146 22.26 -7.68 8.30
C ILE A 146 21.86 -6.76 9.44
N ILE A 147 20.56 -6.49 9.64
CA ILE A 147 20.13 -5.45 10.59
C ILE A 147 20.19 -5.98 12.03
N SER A 148 19.59 -7.14 12.28
CA SER A 148 19.53 -7.70 13.63
C SER A 148 20.90 -8.15 14.13
N ARG A 149 21.58 -9.02 13.35
CA ARG A 149 22.86 -9.63 13.76
C ARG A 149 24.06 -8.81 13.31
N GLY A 150 24.10 -8.35 12.07
CA GLY A 150 25.25 -7.64 11.49
C GLY A 150 25.46 -6.26 12.11
N LEU A 151 24.40 -5.47 12.28
CA LEU A 151 24.44 -4.15 12.94
C LEU A 151 24.23 -4.24 14.45
N GLY A 152 23.87 -5.41 14.98
CA GLY A 152 23.70 -5.63 16.41
C GLY A 152 22.42 -5.05 17.03
N PHE A 153 21.43 -4.66 16.23
CA PHE A 153 20.17 -4.08 16.74
C PHE A 153 19.25 -5.11 17.43
N GLY A 154 19.55 -6.41 17.28
CA GLY A 154 18.74 -7.46 17.88
C GLY A 154 17.33 -7.58 17.28
N GLN A 155 16.45 -8.28 17.97
CA GLN A 155 15.05 -8.51 17.56
C GLN A 155 14.15 -7.43 18.15
N THR A 156 14.26 -6.22 17.65
CA THR A 156 13.61 -5.02 18.17
C THR A 156 12.60 -4.42 17.20
N VAL A 157 11.77 -3.50 17.70
CA VAL A 157 10.85 -2.68 16.89
C VAL A 157 11.60 -2.00 15.76
N LEU A 158 12.80 -1.45 16.03
CA LEU A 158 13.63 -0.78 15.03
C LEU A 158 14.03 -1.72 13.89
N THR A 159 14.49 -2.92 14.23
CA THR A 159 14.86 -3.94 13.22
C THR A 159 13.67 -4.32 12.35
N ALA A 160 12.50 -4.52 12.96
CA ALA A 160 11.27 -4.82 12.24
C ALA A 160 10.88 -3.67 11.31
N ALA A 161 10.90 -2.43 11.82
CA ALA A 161 10.55 -1.24 11.06
C ALA A 161 11.49 -0.99 9.86
N LEU A 162 12.80 -1.12 10.05
CA LEU A 162 13.77 -0.99 8.96
C LEU A 162 13.60 -2.08 7.90
N THR A 163 13.34 -3.32 8.32
CA THR A 163 13.08 -4.43 7.38
C THR A 163 11.81 -4.20 6.57
N LEU A 164 10.72 -3.80 7.21
CA LEU A 164 9.48 -3.44 6.50
C LEU A 164 9.66 -2.20 5.65
N SER A 165 10.48 -1.23 6.07
CA SER A 165 10.79 -0.04 5.27
C SER A 165 11.45 -0.43 3.95
N LEU A 166 12.44 -1.32 3.97
CA LEU A 166 13.09 -1.82 2.76
C LEU A 166 12.10 -2.55 1.83
N LEU A 167 11.19 -3.34 2.40
CA LEU A 167 10.15 -4.05 1.65
C LEU A 167 9.17 -3.09 0.96
N VAL A 168 8.74 -2.03 1.67
CA VAL A 168 7.67 -1.13 1.22
C VAL A 168 8.21 0.03 0.38
N LEU A 169 9.49 0.38 0.55
CA LEU A 169 10.13 1.51 -0.12
C LEU A 169 9.92 1.55 -1.63
N PRO A 170 10.11 0.46 -2.39
CA PRO A 170 9.87 0.46 -3.83
C PRO A 170 8.44 0.84 -4.20
N THR A 171 7.47 0.32 -3.46
CA THR A 171 6.04 0.61 -3.68
C THR A 171 5.71 2.08 -3.41
N VAL A 172 6.29 2.66 -2.34
CA VAL A 172 6.13 4.10 -2.03
C VAL A 172 6.76 4.97 -3.10
N ILE A 173 7.96 4.62 -3.57
CA ILE A 173 8.63 5.36 -4.66
C ILE A 173 7.78 5.35 -5.92
N ILE A 174 7.30 4.17 -6.35
CA ILE A 174 6.47 4.03 -7.55
C ILE A 174 5.18 4.85 -7.42
N ALA A 175 4.47 4.71 -6.30
CA ALA A 175 3.23 5.45 -6.07
C ALA A 175 3.44 6.97 -6.02
N ALA A 176 4.53 7.44 -5.41
CA ALA A 176 4.88 8.84 -5.36
C ALA A 176 5.27 9.39 -6.74
N ARG A 177 6.03 8.64 -7.54
CA ARG A 177 6.35 9.01 -8.93
C ARG A 177 5.09 9.15 -9.78
N GLU A 178 4.18 8.18 -9.72
CA GLU A 178 2.91 8.25 -10.45
C GLU A 178 2.08 9.47 -10.06
N ALA A 179 2.06 9.83 -8.76
CA ALA A 179 1.37 11.02 -8.28
C ALA A 179 2.01 12.32 -8.81
N ILE A 180 3.34 12.41 -8.88
CA ILE A 180 4.06 13.56 -9.45
C ILE A 180 3.83 13.64 -10.96
N ARG A 181 3.87 12.51 -11.66
CA ARG A 181 3.64 12.40 -13.11
C ARG A 181 2.21 12.79 -13.50
N ALA A 182 1.23 12.54 -12.63
CA ALA A 182 -0.17 12.89 -12.86
C ALA A 182 -0.43 14.41 -12.87
N VAL A 183 0.52 15.24 -12.39
CA VAL A 183 0.41 16.70 -12.46
C VAL A 183 0.62 17.16 -13.92
N PRO A 184 -0.33 17.91 -14.53
CA PRO A 184 -0.23 18.34 -15.92
C PRO A 184 1.05 19.15 -16.21
N SER A 185 1.68 18.92 -17.38
CA SER A 185 2.88 19.67 -17.80
C SER A 185 2.62 21.17 -17.96
N SER A 186 1.39 21.54 -18.32
CA SER A 186 0.97 22.93 -18.44
C SER A 186 1.18 23.76 -17.17
N ILE A 187 1.07 23.14 -15.98
CA ILE A 187 1.34 23.82 -14.69
C ILE A 187 2.83 24.15 -14.59
N ARG A 188 3.71 23.23 -15.00
CA ARG A 188 5.17 23.45 -15.02
C ARG A 188 5.55 24.53 -16.00
N GLU A 189 5.03 24.47 -17.22
CA GLU A 189 5.28 25.42 -18.29
C GLU A 189 4.80 26.82 -17.93
N ALA A 190 3.58 26.96 -17.39
CA ALA A 190 3.04 28.24 -16.94
C ALA A 190 3.88 28.86 -15.82
N SER A 191 4.34 28.07 -14.85
CA SER A 191 5.19 28.56 -13.76
C SER A 191 6.54 29.07 -14.28
N LEU A 192 7.17 28.32 -15.19
CA LEU A 192 8.44 28.71 -15.82
C LEU A 192 8.27 29.95 -16.71
N ALA A 193 7.16 30.09 -17.44
CA ALA A 193 6.85 31.27 -18.26
C ALA A 193 6.69 32.54 -17.43
N LEU A 194 6.25 32.43 -16.17
CA LEU A 194 6.20 33.53 -15.21
C LEU A 194 7.57 33.88 -14.56
N GLY A 195 8.65 33.17 -14.99
CA GLY A 195 10.01 33.42 -14.50
C GLY A 195 10.36 32.69 -13.20
N ALA A 196 9.55 31.69 -12.77
CA ALA A 196 9.91 30.87 -11.63
C ALA A 196 11.09 29.98 -11.98
N THR A 197 11.98 29.71 -11.03
CA THR A 197 13.03 28.70 -11.19
C THR A 197 12.43 27.29 -11.13
N HIS A 198 13.15 26.29 -11.67
CA HIS A 198 12.72 24.88 -11.62
C HIS A 198 12.42 24.42 -10.19
N TRP A 199 13.28 24.75 -9.23
CA TRP A 199 13.08 24.50 -7.80
C TRP A 199 11.77 25.13 -7.27
N GLN A 200 11.50 26.41 -7.60
CA GLN A 200 10.27 27.09 -7.18
C GLN A 200 9.03 26.45 -7.79
N THR A 201 9.12 26.03 -9.05
CA THR A 201 8.02 25.31 -9.73
C THR A 201 7.71 24.00 -9.03
N ILE A 202 8.72 23.18 -8.72
CA ILE A 202 8.51 21.89 -8.04
C ILE A 202 7.89 22.11 -6.66
N TRP A 203 8.50 22.93 -5.82
CA TRP A 203 8.08 23.07 -4.43
C TRP A 203 6.79 23.84 -4.22
N ARG A 204 6.44 24.77 -5.11
CA ARG A 204 5.26 25.62 -4.95
C ARG A 204 4.06 25.21 -5.79
N GLN A 205 4.27 24.45 -6.85
CA GLN A 205 3.20 24.05 -7.78
C GLN A 205 3.06 22.53 -7.85
N VAL A 206 4.13 21.81 -8.22
CA VAL A 206 4.06 20.37 -8.50
C VAL A 206 3.82 19.56 -7.23
N LEU A 207 4.63 19.75 -6.19
CA LEU A 207 4.51 18.96 -4.97
C LEU A 207 3.18 19.18 -4.25
N PRO A 208 2.68 20.42 -4.03
CA PRO A 208 1.37 20.59 -3.41
C PRO A 208 0.24 19.92 -4.20
N ALA A 209 0.33 19.92 -5.54
CA ALA A 209 -0.62 19.24 -6.39
C ALA A 209 -0.52 17.69 -6.33
N ALA A 210 0.70 17.16 -6.15
CA ALA A 210 0.97 15.72 -6.06
C ALA A 210 0.71 15.12 -4.67
N VAL A 211 0.81 15.93 -3.59
CA VAL A 211 0.70 15.46 -2.19
C VAL A 211 -0.52 14.57 -1.93
N PRO A 212 -1.74 14.88 -2.39
CA PRO A 212 -2.90 14.01 -2.15
C PRO A 212 -2.73 12.61 -2.73
N GLY A 213 -2.15 12.51 -3.94
CA GLY A 213 -1.84 11.24 -4.60
C GLY A 213 -0.73 10.48 -3.88
N MET A 214 0.37 11.18 -3.54
CA MET A 214 1.49 10.61 -2.78
C MET A 214 1.03 10.07 -1.42
N ALA A 215 0.25 10.84 -0.67
CA ALA A 215 -0.29 10.42 0.63
C ALA A 215 -1.16 9.18 0.51
N THR A 216 -2.07 9.15 -0.48
CA THR A 216 -2.95 8.00 -0.72
C THR A 216 -2.14 6.74 -1.03
N GLY A 217 -1.20 6.81 -1.98
CA GLY A 217 -0.35 5.69 -2.35
C GLY A 217 0.49 5.19 -1.17
N SER A 218 1.01 6.10 -0.36
CA SER A 218 1.80 5.77 0.83
C SER A 218 0.99 5.07 1.91
N ILE A 219 -0.22 5.54 2.20
CA ILE A 219 -1.08 4.89 3.20
C ILE A 219 -1.49 3.49 2.72
N LEU A 220 -1.79 3.30 1.43
CA LEU A 220 -2.06 1.98 0.86
C LEU A 220 -0.84 1.04 0.97
N ALA A 221 0.36 1.56 0.72
CA ALA A 221 1.61 0.79 0.88
C ALA A 221 1.86 0.39 2.35
N LEU A 222 1.65 1.31 3.29
CA LEU A 222 1.75 1.02 4.74
C LEU A 222 0.66 0.07 5.22
N SER A 223 -0.57 0.20 4.71
CA SER A 223 -1.67 -0.73 5.02
C SER A 223 -1.32 -2.16 4.61
N ARG A 224 -0.68 -2.34 3.44
CA ARG A 224 -0.17 -3.64 3.03
C ARG A 224 0.90 -4.14 3.99
N ALA A 225 1.83 -3.29 4.42
CA ALA A 225 2.90 -3.65 5.34
C ALA A 225 2.38 -4.18 6.70
N ILE A 226 1.25 -3.67 7.20
CA ILE A 226 0.63 -4.15 8.44
C ILE A 226 0.27 -5.63 8.35
N GLY A 227 -0.16 -6.12 7.19
CA GLY A 227 -0.52 -7.52 6.97
C GLY A 227 0.65 -8.47 6.72
N GLU A 228 1.88 -7.97 6.58
CA GLU A 228 3.05 -8.78 6.24
C GLU A 228 3.58 -9.55 7.46
N ALA A 229 3.23 -10.84 7.55
CA ALA A 229 3.72 -11.70 8.62
C ALA A 229 5.10 -12.32 8.33
N ALA A 230 5.36 -12.72 7.08
CA ALA A 230 6.51 -13.53 6.71
C ALA A 230 7.88 -12.95 7.10
N PRO A 231 8.23 -11.68 6.79
CA PRO A 231 9.51 -11.11 7.19
C PRO A 231 9.64 -10.99 8.70
N LEU A 232 8.55 -10.68 9.41
CA LEU A 232 8.55 -10.47 10.84
C LEU A 232 8.67 -11.78 11.64
N LEU A 233 8.10 -12.87 11.12
CA LEU A 233 8.29 -14.21 11.69
C LEU A 233 9.76 -14.65 11.62
N LEU A 234 10.43 -14.39 10.49
CA LEU A 234 11.85 -14.72 10.34
C LEU A 234 12.76 -13.86 11.22
N LEU A 235 12.40 -12.60 11.42
CA LEU A 235 13.11 -11.73 12.36
C LEU A 235 13.04 -12.23 13.80
N GLY A 236 12.14 -13.19 14.08
CA GLY A 236 11.93 -13.72 15.42
C GLY A 236 11.13 -12.76 16.29
N GLY A 237 10.12 -12.10 15.72
CA GLY A 237 9.10 -11.43 16.51
C GLY A 237 8.60 -12.37 17.59
N LEU A 238 8.61 -11.92 18.84
CA LEU A 238 8.31 -12.80 19.95
C LEU A 238 6.84 -13.24 19.89
N THR A 239 6.62 -14.54 20.06
CA THR A 239 5.28 -15.13 20.03
C THR A 239 4.50 -14.89 21.32
N PHE A 240 5.20 -14.47 22.38
CA PHE A 240 4.59 -14.22 23.68
C PHE A 240 5.29 -13.04 24.39
N ILE A 241 4.56 -11.94 24.56
CA ILE A 241 5.04 -10.73 25.28
C ILE A 241 3.93 -10.23 26.18
N THR A 242 4.27 -10.04 27.47
CA THR A 242 3.37 -9.53 28.51
C THR A 242 3.64 -8.07 28.87
N PHE A 243 4.24 -7.31 27.97
CA PHE A 243 4.49 -5.88 28.12
C PHE A 243 4.27 -5.16 26.79
N ASN A 244 4.07 -3.86 26.85
CA ASN A 244 3.98 -3.03 25.64
C ASN A 244 5.37 -2.50 25.26
N PRO A 245 5.70 -2.41 23.98
CA PRO A 245 6.92 -1.75 23.54
C PRO A 245 6.96 -0.31 24.05
N SER A 246 8.07 0.11 24.63
CA SER A 246 8.28 1.47 25.16
C SER A 246 9.18 2.33 24.29
N GLY A 247 9.78 1.76 23.21
CA GLY A 247 10.68 2.47 22.33
C GLY A 247 11.18 1.60 21.18
N PRO A 248 12.07 2.15 20.33
CA PRO A 248 12.61 1.46 19.17
C PRO A 248 13.41 0.21 19.48
N ASP A 249 14.10 0.19 20.65
CA ASP A 249 14.96 -0.92 21.09
C ASP A 249 14.19 -2.01 21.85
N SER A 250 12.88 -1.83 22.03
CA SER A 250 12.05 -2.80 22.73
C SER A 250 11.85 -4.06 21.88
N ALA A 251 11.80 -5.22 22.54
CA ALA A 251 11.29 -6.43 21.92
C ALA A 251 9.83 -6.21 21.48
N PHE A 252 9.40 -6.91 20.45
CA PHE A 252 8.11 -6.67 19.83
C PHE A 252 7.38 -7.97 19.47
N THR A 253 6.07 -7.88 19.42
CA THR A 253 5.18 -8.75 18.66
C THR A 253 4.25 -7.86 17.84
N VAL A 254 3.59 -8.43 16.84
CA VAL A 254 2.61 -7.72 16.01
C VAL A 254 1.40 -8.60 15.76
N LEU A 255 0.27 -8.00 15.39
CA LEU A 255 -0.97 -8.73 15.17
C LEU A 255 -0.83 -9.94 14.22
N PRO A 256 -0.16 -9.85 13.05
CA PRO A 256 0.01 -11.01 12.18
C PRO A 256 0.77 -12.17 12.84
N ILE A 257 1.79 -11.89 13.66
CA ILE A 257 2.53 -12.93 14.41
C ILE A 257 1.64 -13.54 15.49
N GLN A 258 0.90 -12.71 16.22
CA GLN A 258 0.00 -13.18 17.28
C GLN A 258 -1.13 -14.05 16.74
N ILE A 259 -1.71 -13.66 15.59
CA ILE A 259 -2.72 -14.47 14.88
C ILE A 259 -2.14 -15.81 14.48
N PHE A 260 -0.96 -15.82 13.85
CA PHE A 260 -0.26 -17.04 13.45
C PHE A 260 0.01 -17.96 14.65
N ASN A 261 0.47 -17.41 15.75
CA ASN A 261 0.73 -18.15 16.99
C ASN A 261 -0.55 -18.79 17.54
N TRP A 262 -1.64 -18.05 17.65
CA TRP A 262 -2.90 -18.58 18.16
C TRP A 262 -3.52 -19.66 17.27
N ILE A 263 -3.49 -19.49 15.94
CA ILE A 263 -3.98 -20.52 15.00
C ILE A 263 -3.15 -21.81 15.11
N SER A 264 -1.87 -21.69 15.46
CA SER A 264 -0.96 -22.85 15.61
C SER A 264 -1.15 -23.60 16.92
N GLN A 265 -1.98 -23.11 17.86
CA GLN A 265 -2.30 -23.81 19.10
C GLN A 265 -3.32 -24.92 18.87
N SER A 266 -3.20 -25.99 19.67
CA SER A 266 -4.08 -27.18 19.54
C SER A 266 -5.49 -26.99 20.12
N ARG A 267 -5.72 -25.95 20.91
CA ARG A 267 -7.00 -25.70 21.62
C ARG A 267 -7.90 -24.80 20.76
N ALA A 268 -9.16 -25.23 20.61
CA ALA A 268 -10.15 -24.51 19.79
C ALA A 268 -10.41 -23.07 20.24
N GLU A 269 -10.28 -22.77 21.55
CA GLU A 269 -10.51 -21.42 22.07
C GLU A 269 -9.50 -20.38 21.55
N PHE A 270 -8.30 -20.82 21.13
CA PHE A 270 -7.33 -19.94 20.48
C PHE A 270 -7.71 -19.60 19.05
N VAL A 271 -8.50 -20.44 18.38
CA VAL A 271 -9.02 -20.14 17.03
C VAL A 271 -9.95 -18.93 17.08
N SER A 272 -10.85 -18.89 18.07
CA SER A 272 -11.74 -17.74 18.29
C SER A 272 -10.99 -16.47 18.67
N LEU A 273 -9.88 -16.57 19.44
CA LEU A 273 -8.98 -15.45 19.74
C LEU A 273 -8.28 -14.95 18.46
N ALA A 274 -7.76 -15.87 17.64
CA ALA A 274 -7.15 -15.52 16.38
C ALA A 274 -8.15 -14.83 15.44
N ALA A 275 -9.37 -15.34 15.36
CA ALA A 275 -10.44 -14.74 14.59
C ALA A 275 -10.77 -13.31 15.08
N ALA A 276 -10.84 -13.10 16.40
CA ALA A 276 -11.05 -11.77 16.98
C ALA A 276 -9.88 -10.81 16.67
N ALA A 277 -8.63 -11.31 16.71
CA ALA A 277 -7.46 -10.51 16.31
C ALA A 277 -7.46 -10.18 14.81
N ILE A 278 -7.94 -11.09 13.94
CA ILE A 278 -8.15 -10.80 12.51
C ILE A 278 -9.17 -9.68 12.34
N VAL A 279 -10.29 -9.71 13.07
CA VAL A 279 -11.28 -8.61 13.01
C VAL A 279 -10.65 -7.27 13.42
N ILE A 280 -9.85 -7.24 14.49
CA ILE A 280 -9.13 -6.02 14.92
C ILE A 280 -8.17 -5.54 13.83
N LEU A 281 -7.40 -6.45 13.23
CA LEU A 281 -6.48 -6.13 12.15
C LEU A 281 -7.22 -5.55 10.94
N LEU A 282 -8.35 -6.14 10.55
CA LEU A 282 -9.21 -5.64 9.47
C LEU A 282 -9.78 -4.24 9.80
N VAL A 283 -10.20 -4.00 11.02
CA VAL A 283 -10.68 -2.67 11.46
C VAL A 283 -9.55 -1.63 11.35
N ILE A 284 -8.33 -1.96 11.78
CA ILE A 284 -7.16 -1.07 11.67
C ILE A 284 -6.88 -0.77 10.18
N LEU A 285 -6.86 -1.79 9.33
CA LEU A 285 -6.63 -1.63 7.89
C LEU A 285 -7.72 -0.78 7.21
N LEU A 286 -8.98 -1.03 7.54
CA LEU A 286 -10.10 -0.25 7.00
C LEU A 286 -10.06 1.19 7.48
N ALA A 287 -9.73 1.43 8.75
CA ALA A 287 -9.57 2.78 9.30
C ALA A 287 -8.44 3.53 8.60
N MET A 288 -7.28 2.90 8.36
CA MET A 288 -6.18 3.50 7.61
C MET A 288 -6.57 3.80 6.17
N ASN A 289 -7.24 2.88 5.48
CA ASN A 289 -7.70 3.09 4.12
C ASN A 289 -8.76 4.19 4.04
N ALA A 290 -9.68 4.24 5.00
CA ALA A 290 -10.67 5.32 5.10
C ALA A 290 -10.00 6.68 5.32
N LEU A 291 -8.97 6.74 6.18
CA LEU A 291 -8.16 7.93 6.39
C LEU A 291 -7.46 8.37 5.09
N ALA A 292 -6.89 7.42 4.32
CA ALA A 292 -6.27 7.70 3.03
C ALA A 292 -7.26 8.35 2.04
N ILE A 293 -8.46 7.76 1.93
CA ILE A 293 -9.52 8.26 1.05
C ILE A 293 -10.00 9.64 1.51
N TRP A 294 -10.16 9.83 2.82
CA TRP A 294 -10.56 11.11 3.39
C TRP A 294 -9.52 12.20 3.13
N LEU A 295 -8.23 11.94 3.39
CA LEU A 295 -7.14 12.86 3.10
C LEU A 295 -7.10 13.23 1.61
N ARG A 296 -7.17 12.24 0.73
CA ARG A 296 -7.23 12.48 -0.72
C ARG A 296 -8.38 13.41 -1.08
N ASN A 297 -9.59 13.12 -0.60
CA ASN A 297 -10.78 13.88 -0.96
C ASN A 297 -10.77 15.30 -0.37
N HIS A 298 -10.17 15.47 0.81
CA HIS A 298 -10.09 16.77 1.49
C HIS A 298 -9.06 17.70 0.84
N TYR A 299 -7.94 17.15 0.38
CA TYR A 299 -6.84 17.93 -0.22
C TYR A 299 -6.81 17.88 -1.76
N SER A 300 -7.68 17.08 -2.41
CA SER A 300 -7.75 17.06 -3.87
C SER A 300 -8.36 18.36 -4.40
N HIS A 301 -7.53 19.21 -4.97
CA HIS A 301 -7.99 20.31 -5.82
C HIS A 301 -8.34 19.71 -7.17
N ARG A 302 -9.58 19.88 -7.62
CA ARG A 302 -9.98 19.54 -9.00
C ARG A 302 -9.46 20.68 -9.88
N TRP A 303 -8.54 20.35 -10.75
CA TRP A 303 -8.05 21.24 -11.82
C TRP A 303 -9.01 21.21 -12.99
#